data_38a3884deb1704c97c5f5538989a45f6
#
_entry.id   38a3884deb1704c97c5f5538989a45f6
#
_cell.length_a   1.000
_cell.length_b   1.000
_cell.length_c   1.000
_cell.angle_alpha   90.00
_cell.angle_beta   90.00
_cell.angle_gamma   90.00
#
_symmetry.space_group_name_H-M   'P 1'
#
loop_
_entity.id
_entity.type
_entity.pdbx_description
1 polymer ?
#
loop_
_entity_poly.entity_id
_entity_poly.type
_entity_poly.pdbx_seq_one_letter_code
_entity_poly.pdbx_strand_id
1 'polypeptide(L)'
;MQEVEIPENPKRIISDYYLGEFLAVGVKPIIASPYALNNPYLKDDIEGIEPMNITSSETTLEQFSAAKPDLIVTITEADYEKYSKIAPTVYIQDGKRSDDETFEYIASLVGKEKEAKDYIEKFLQKAEEHKQEIQDIVKDQTVSIVEVWPQQIYTMGSHFARGGRILYDLWDLKAPEKIQKEMVDGDKQYEVVSLEALPEYAGDFVLYGVLDGTDPAFVTSSNLWNSLPAVKNGKTLPYEQVSFMHRDPITQSKQLEIFIDFFEQFKE
;
A
#
# COMPACT_ATOMS: atom_id res chain seq x y z
N MET A 1 -17.83 -1.16 -19.64
CA MET A 1 -18.49 -1.00 -18.32
C MET A 1 -19.75 -0.20 -18.56
N GLN A 2 -20.86 -0.57 -17.94
CA GLN A 2 -22.09 0.23 -18.00
C GLN A 2 -21.96 1.45 -17.10
N GLU A 3 -22.58 2.57 -17.48
CA GLU A 3 -22.73 3.72 -16.58
C GLU A 3 -23.62 3.29 -15.41
N VAL A 4 -23.18 3.64 -14.18
CA VAL A 4 -23.89 3.35 -12.95
C VAL A 4 -24.36 4.67 -12.37
N GLU A 5 -25.68 4.82 -12.22
CA GLU A 5 -26.25 5.96 -11.52
C GLU A 5 -26.10 5.76 -10.01
N ILE A 6 -25.36 6.64 -9.35
CA ILE A 6 -25.14 6.63 -7.90
C ILE A 6 -25.86 7.82 -7.25
N PRO A 7 -26.25 7.73 -5.96
CA PRO A 7 -26.78 8.90 -5.24
C PRO A 7 -25.75 10.04 -5.20
N GLU A 8 -26.20 11.28 -5.30
CA GLU A 8 -25.33 12.48 -5.24
C GLU A 8 -24.50 12.55 -3.94
N ASN A 9 -24.99 11.96 -2.87
CA ASN A 9 -24.33 11.96 -1.55
C ASN A 9 -24.59 10.65 -0.81
N PRO A 10 -23.93 9.55 -1.19
CA PRO A 10 -24.12 8.25 -0.57
C PRO A 10 -23.71 8.29 0.90
N LYS A 11 -24.50 7.60 1.75
CA LYS A 11 -24.33 7.59 3.21
C LYS A 11 -24.04 6.21 3.76
N ARG A 12 -24.44 5.16 3.05
CA ARG A 12 -24.33 3.78 3.49
C ARG A 12 -23.45 2.99 2.53
N ILE A 13 -22.15 3.30 2.61
CA ILE A 13 -21.16 2.80 1.68
C ILE A 13 -20.59 1.47 2.18
N ILE A 14 -20.45 0.52 1.29
CA ILE A 14 -19.67 -0.71 1.50
C ILE A 14 -18.43 -0.64 0.61
N SER A 15 -17.25 -0.92 1.18
CA SER A 15 -16.00 -0.98 0.44
C SER A 15 -15.24 -2.26 0.77
N ASP A 16 -14.98 -3.08 -0.22
CA ASP A 16 -14.23 -4.32 -0.03
C ASP A 16 -12.71 -4.15 -0.05
N TYR A 17 -12.21 -2.97 -0.45
CA TYR A 17 -10.77 -2.70 -0.52
C TYR A 17 -10.38 -1.26 -0.14
N TYR A 18 -11.07 -0.25 -0.64
CA TYR A 18 -10.68 1.16 -0.64
C TYR A 18 -11.07 1.92 0.64
N LEU A 19 -10.87 1.31 1.81
CA LEU A 19 -11.25 1.91 3.10
C LEU A 19 -10.47 3.20 3.40
N GLY A 20 -9.15 3.17 3.20
CA GLY A 20 -8.27 4.29 3.54
C GLY A 20 -8.54 5.53 2.69
N GLU A 21 -8.93 5.36 1.41
CA GLU A 21 -9.30 6.44 0.51
C GLU A 21 -10.58 7.15 0.99
N PHE A 22 -11.57 6.41 1.43
CA PHE A 22 -12.78 7.00 2.02
C PHE A 22 -12.49 7.73 3.33
N LEU A 23 -11.71 7.11 4.22
CA LEU A 23 -11.35 7.72 5.51
C LEU A 23 -10.51 8.99 5.32
N ALA A 24 -9.61 9.02 4.33
CA ALA A 24 -8.76 10.19 4.03
C ALA A 24 -9.57 11.44 3.65
N VAL A 25 -10.79 11.29 3.11
CA VAL A 25 -11.71 12.39 2.81
C VAL A 25 -12.81 12.55 3.86
N GLY A 26 -12.68 11.91 5.01
CA GLY A 26 -13.62 12.02 6.13
C GLY A 26 -14.95 11.28 5.91
N VAL A 27 -14.99 10.29 5.02
CA VAL A 27 -16.16 9.45 4.77
C VAL A 27 -15.92 8.07 5.39
N LYS A 28 -16.88 7.60 6.19
CA LYS A 28 -16.76 6.32 6.89
C LYS A 28 -17.72 5.29 6.26
N PRO A 29 -17.20 4.25 5.58
CA PRO A 29 -18.02 3.12 5.13
C PRO A 29 -18.68 2.41 6.32
N ILE A 30 -19.84 1.78 6.08
CA ILE A 30 -20.53 1.00 7.11
C ILE A 30 -20.02 -0.44 7.22
N ILE A 31 -19.48 -0.98 6.12
CA ILE A 31 -18.85 -2.31 6.07
C ILE A 31 -17.57 -2.18 5.25
N ALA A 32 -16.50 -2.81 5.72
CA ALA A 32 -15.23 -2.92 4.99
C ALA A 32 -14.64 -4.33 5.12
N SER A 33 -13.73 -4.69 4.20
CA SER A 33 -13.06 -5.99 4.26
C SER A 33 -12.19 -6.11 5.51
N PRO A 34 -12.06 -7.33 6.07
CA PRO A 34 -11.11 -7.59 7.15
C PRO A 34 -9.67 -7.21 6.78
N TYR A 35 -9.30 -7.36 5.49
CA TYR A 35 -8.01 -6.94 4.97
C TYR A 35 -7.75 -5.45 5.21
N ALA A 36 -8.69 -4.58 4.82
CA ALA A 36 -8.56 -3.14 5.00
C ALA A 36 -8.64 -2.72 6.48
N LEU A 37 -9.52 -3.38 7.27
CA LEU A 37 -9.66 -3.13 8.71
C LEU A 37 -8.42 -3.54 9.53
N ASN A 38 -7.59 -4.43 9.01
CA ASN A 38 -6.36 -4.86 9.68
C ASN A 38 -5.19 -3.86 9.51
N ASN A 39 -5.40 -2.79 8.74
CA ASN A 39 -4.39 -1.75 8.58
C ASN A 39 -4.18 -0.98 9.89
N PRO A 40 -2.99 -1.06 10.54
CA PRO A 40 -2.77 -0.45 11.85
C PRO A 40 -2.83 1.08 11.83
N TYR A 41 -2.65 1.71 10.67
CA TYR A 41 -2.72 3.16 10.53
C TYR A 41 -4.15 3.71 10.47
N LEU A 42 -5.16 2.83 10.29
CA LEU A 42 -6.58 3.20 10.25
C LEU A 42 -7.30 2.92 11.57
N LYS A 43 -6.65 2.30 12.55
CA LYS A 43 -7.28 1.77 13.78
C LYS A 43 -8.10 2.80 14.58
N ASP A 44 -7.71 4.07 14.53
CA ASP A 44 -8.39 5.13 15.28
C ASP A 44 -9.64 5.63 14.55
N ASP A 45 -9.79 5.33 13.25
CA ASP A 45 -10.87 5.79 12.39
C ASP A 45 -11.92 4.71 12.06
N ILE A 46 -11.64 3.44 12.36
CA ILE A 46 -12.50 2.30 11.99
C ILE A 46 -13.59 1.96 12.99
N GLU A 47 -13.67 2.64 14.13
CA GLU A 47 -14.73 2.41 15.12
C GLU A 47 -16.12 2.54 14.48
N GLY A 48 -16.95 1.50 14.65
CA GLY A 48 -18.30 1.45 14.10
C GLY A 48 -18.39 0.94 12.65
N ILE A 49 -17.27 0.59 12.01
CA ILE A 49 -17.26 -0.10 10.71
C ILE A 49 -17.39 -1.60 10.97
N GLU A 50 -18.39 -2.23 10.34
CA GLU A 50 -18.61 -3.66 10.46
C GLU A 50 -17.65 -4.42 9.53
N PRO A 51 -16.98 -5.50 10.00
CA PRO A 51 -16.18 -6.32 9.11
C PRO A 51 -17.06 -7.10 8.13
N MET A 52 -16.66 -7.11 6.87
CA MET A 52 -17.31 -7.91 5.83
C MET A 52 -17.18 -9.40 6.17
N ASN A 53 -18.30 -10.11 6.07
CA ASN A 53 -18.32 -11.55 6.24
C ASN A 53 -17.75 -12.24 4.98
N ILE A 54 -16.58 -12.84 5.12
CA ILE A 54 -15.86 -13.51 4.03
C ILE A 54 -15.95 -15.04 4.09
N THR A 55 -16.85 -15.58 4.92
CA THR A 55 -17.00 -17.04 5.09
C THR A 55 -17.49 -17.71 3.80
N SER A 56 -18.45 -17.08 3.11
CA SER A 56 -18.94 -17.50 1.79
C SER A 56 -19.54 -16.32 1.04
N SER A 57 -19.65 -16.43 -0.29
CA SER A 57 -20.33 -15.42 -1.10
C SER A 57 -21.79 -15.19 -0.68
N GLU A 58 -22.48 -16.24 -0.22
CA GLU A 58 -23.87 -16.16 0.24
C GLU A 58 -23.97 -15.32 1.51
N THR A 59 -23.15 -15.59 2.52
CA THR A 59 -23.15 -14.82 3.77
C THR A 59 -22.75 -13.37 3.58
N THR A 60 -21.86 -13.08 2.63
CA THR A 60 -21.50 -11.71 2.24
C THR A 60 -22.72 -10.98 1.65
N LEU A 61 -23.43 -11.61 0.71
CA LEU A 61 -24.61 -11.02 0.06
C LEU A 61 -25.78 -10.81 1.04
N GLU A 62 -25.99 -11.72 1.99
CA GLU A 62 -26.98 -11.57 3.05
C GLU A 62 -26.65 -10.37 3.95
N GLN A 63 -25.40 -10.22 4.39
CA GLN A 63 -24.93 -9.09 5.19
C GLN A 63 -25.14 -7.78 4.43
N PHE A 64 -24.73 -7.70 3.16
CA PHE A 64 -24.87 -6.50 2.35
C PHE A 64 -26.34 -6.12 2.15
N SER A 65 -27.19 -7.10 1.84
CA SER A 65 -28.63 -6.88 1.70
C SER A 65 -29.29 -6.38 2.99
N ALA A 66 -28.90 -6.93 4.13
CA ALA A 66 -29.39 -6.50 5.45
C ALA A 66 -28.92 -5.09 5.81
N ALA A 67 -27.70 -4.73 5.40
CA ALA A 67 -27.11 -3.41 5.63
C ALA A 67 -27.78 -2.30 4.80
N LYS A 68 -28.52 -2.63 3.72
CA LYS A 68 -29.19 -1.67 2.82
C LYS A 68 -28.25 -0.54 2.39
N PRO A 69 -27.14 -0.84 1.71
CA PRO A 69 -26.22 0.17 1.23
C PRO A 69 -26.87 1.02 0.12
N ASP A 70 -26.34 2.20 -0.06
CA ASP A 70 -26.69 3.09 -1.18
C ASP A 70 -25.54 3.21 -2.20
N LEU A 71 -24.35 2.69 -1.85
CA LEU A 71 -23.20 2.53 -2.74
C LEU A 71 -22.36 1.33 -2.30
N ILE A 72 -21.92 0.51 -3.26
CA ILE A 72 -20.90 -0.53 -3.04
C ILE A 72 -19.72 -0.24 -3.96
N VAL A 73 -18.51 -0.25 -3.42
CA VAL A 73 -17.28 -0.10 -4.19
C VAL A 73 -16.45 -1.37 -4.05
N THR A 74 -16.08 -1.98 -5.18
CA THR A 74 -15.38 -3.27 -5.23
C THR A 74 -14.16 -3.23 -6.15
N ILE A 75 -13.09 -3.93 -5.73
CA ILE A 75 -11.93 -4.22 -6.57
C ILE A 75 -12.12 -5.49 -7.41
N THR A 76 -13.13 -6.31 -7.09
CA THR A 76 -13.32 -7.63 -7.65
C THR A 76 -14.38 -7.61 -8.76
N GLU A 77 -13.95 -7.78 -10.02
CA GLU A 77 -14.85 -7.81 -11.18
C GLU A 77 -15.91 -8.93 -11.07
N ALA A 78 -15.52 -10.10 -10.57
CA ALA A 78 -16.41 -11.26 -10.42
C ALA A 78 -17.57 -11.03 -9.43
N ASP A 79 -17.44 -10.07 -8.51
CA ASP A 79 -18.47 -9.76 -7.54
C ASP A 79 -19.38 -8.60 -7.97
N TYR A 80 -18.99 -7.85 -9.00
CA TYR A 80 -19.74 -6.71 -9.52
C TYR A 80 -21.20 -7.06 -9.84
N GLU A 81 -21.44 -8.14 -10.61
CA GLU A 81 -22.79 -8.54 -10.99
C GLU A 81 -23.66 -8.97 -9.79
N LYS A 82 -23.04 -9.53 -8.75
CA LYS A 82 -23.75 -9.97 -7.54
C LYS A 82 -24.12 -8.75 -6.69
N TYR A 83 -23.19 -7.86 -6.46
CA TYR A 83 -23.38 -6.66 -5.64
C TYR A 83 -24.34 -5.66 -6.30
N SER A 84 -24.32 -5.54 -7.63
CA SER A 84 -25.24 -4.68 -8.41
C SER A 84 -26.72 -5.04 -8.27
N LYS A 85 -27.03 -6.26 -7.78
CA LYS A 85 -28.42 -6.66 -7.46
C LYS A 85 -28.90 -6.13 -6.11
N ILE A 86 -27.98 -5.62 -5.29
CA ILE A 86 -28.25 -5.12 -3.93
C ILE A 86 -28.32 -3.61 -3.95
N ALA A 87 -27.33 -2.94 -4.56
CA ALA A 87 -27.23 -1.48 -4.62
C ALA A 87 -26.39 -1.05 -5.82
N PRO A 88 -26.40 0.26 -6.19
CA PRO A 88 -25.44 0.83 -7.12
C PRO A 88 -24.02 0.39 -6.76
N THR A 89 -23.32 -0.24 -7.72
CA THR A 89 -22.00 -0.83 -7.48
C THR A 89 -20.99 -0.26 -8.47
N VAL A 90 -19.85 0.19 -7.97
CA VAL A 90 -18.71 0.66 -8.76
C VAL A 90 -17.57 -0.33 -8.65
N TYR A 91 -17.17 -0.91 -9.78
CA TYR A 91 -15.97 -1.71 -9.90
C TYR A 91 -14.79 -0.83 -10.30
N ILE A 92 -13.70 -0.90 -9.53
CA ILE A 92 -12.46 -0.19 -9.79
C ILE A 92 -11.37 -1.22 -10.09
N GLN A 93 -10.96 -1.28 -11.35
CA GLN A 93 -9.91 -2.19 -11.78
C GLN A 93 -8.56 -1.75 -11.22
N ASP A 94 -7.90 -2.64 -10.48
CA ASP A 94 -6.56 -2.41 -9.94
C ASP A 94 -5.53 -2.19 -11.07
N GLY A 95 -4.56 -1.29 -10.83
CA GLY A 95 -3.48 -0.99 -11.76
C GLY A 95 -3.89 -0.23 -13.03
N LYS A 96 -5.16 0.12 -13.21
CA LYS A 96 -5.62 0.89 -14.39
C LYS A 96 -5.41 2.40 -14.23
N ARG A 97 -5.37 2.88 -13.01
CA ARG A 97 -5.11 4.26 -12.62
C ARG A 97 -3.93 4.27 -11.65
N SER A 98 -3.24 5.40 -11.57
CA SER A 98 -2.33 5.65 -10.46
C SER A 98 -3.05 5.65 -9.12
N ASP A 99 -2.32 5.60 -8.01
CA ASP A 99 -2.92 5.67 -6.67
C ASP A 99 -3.66 7.00 -6.47
N ASP A 100 -3.07 8.12 -6.91
CA ASP A 100 -3.70 9.45 -6.82
C ASP A 100 -4.97 9.55 -7.67
N GLU A 101 -4.96 9.07 -8.92
CA GLU A 101 -6.14 9.03 -9.79
C GLU A 101 -7.23 8.11 -9.22
N THR A 102 -6.86 7.02 -8.58
CA THR A 102 -7.80 6.11 -7.90
C THR A 102 -8.44 6.81 -6.70
N PHE A 103 -7.64 7.51 -5.90
CA PHE A 103 -8.13 8.28 -4.77
C PHE A 103 -9.05 9.42 -5.18
N GLU A 104 -8.67 10.22 -6.20
CA GLU A 104 -9.54 11.28 -6.75
C GLU A 104 -10.86 10.69 -7.28
N TYR A 105 -10.80 9.56 -7.98
CA TYR A 105 -12.00 8.90 -8.49
C TYR A 105 -12.93 8.44 -7.35
N ILE A 106 -12.38 7.82 -6.30
CA ILE A 106 -13.18 7.39 -5.14
C ILE A 106 -13.80 8.60 -4.42
N ALA A 107 -13.03 9.67 -4.24
CA ALA A 107 -13.52 10.91 -3.66
C ALA A 107 -14.67 11.53 -4.48
N SER A 108 -14.61 11.42 -5.81
CA SER A 108 -15.69 11.91 -6.70
C SER A 108 -17.01 11.18 -6.51
N LEU A 109 -16.97 9.89 -6.11
CA LEU A 109 -18.18 9.12 -5.83
C LEU A 109 -18.97 9.64 -4.61
N VAL A 110 -18.33 10.47 -3.78
CA VAL A 110 -18.88 10.98 -2.51
C VAL A 110 -18.85 12.51 -2.41
N GLY A 111 -18.56 13.20 -3.53
CA GLY A 111 -18.50 14.67 -3.60
C GLY A 111 -17.36 15.28 -2.77
N LYS A 112 -16.18 14.62 -2.74
CA LYS A 112 -15.02 14.98 -1.93
C LYS A 112 -13.75 15.22 -2.76
N GLU A 113 -13.91 15.62 -4.01
CA GLU A 113 -12.81 15.84 -4.96
C GLU A 113 -11.81 16.89 -4.46
N LYS A 114 -12.32 17.93 -3.79
CA LYS A 114 -11.45 18.99 -3.25
C LYS A 114 -10.58 18.44 -2.12
N GLU A 115 -11.18 17.71 -1.18
CA GLU A 115 -10.46 17.11 -0.05
C GLU A 115 -9.38 16.14 -0.52
N ALA A 116 -9.64 15.33 -1.56
CA ALA A 116 -8.65 14.43 -2.14
C ALA A 116 -7.49 15.21 -2.78
N LYS A 117 -7.78 16.24 -3.59
CA LYS A 117 -6.74 17.09 -4.19
C LYS A 117 -5.87 17.77 -3.13
N ASP A 118 -6.50 18.38 -2.13
CA ASP A 118 -5.80 19.03 -1.02
C ASP A 118 -4.90 18.03 -0.25
N TYR A 119 -5.33 16.77 -0.14
CA TYR A 119 -4.57 15.70 0.51
C TYR A 119 -3.35 15.29 -0.33
N ILE A 120 -3.57 15.01 -1.61
CA ILE A 120 -2.51 14.64 -2.57
C ILE A 120 -1.46 15.75 -2.65
N GLU A 121 -1.89 17.02 -2.79
CA GLU A 121 -0.97 18.17 -2.85
C GLU A 121 -0.07 18.25 -1.62
N LYS A 122 -0.62 18.09 -0.41
CA LYS A 122 0.14 18.10 0.84
C LYS A 122 1.13 16.94 0.92
N PHE A 123 0.72 15.75 0.49
CA PHE A 123 1.58 14.57 0.46
C PHE A 123 2.77 14.76 -0.49
N LEU A 124 2.50 15.21 -1.72
CA LEU A 124 3.53 15.45 -2.73
C LEU A 124 4.45 16.60 -2.33
N GLN A 125 3.91 17.68 -1.75
CA GLN A 125 4.69 18.78 -1.23
C GLN A 125 5.66 18.30 -0.14
N LYS A 126 5.17 17.51 0.84
CA LYS A 126 6.02 16.97 1.91
C LYS A 126 7.12 16.05 1.36
N ALA A 127 6.80 15.22 0.36
CA ALA A 127 7.80 14.37 -0.29
C ALA A 127 8.87 15.20 -0.99
N GLU A 128 8.49 16.25 -1.73
CA GLU A 128 9.40 17.14 -2.44
C GLU A 128 10.29 17.96 -1.48
N GLU A 129 9.75 18.46 -0.36
CA GLU A 129 10.49 19.20 0.66
C GLU A 129 11.68 18.41 1.23
N HIS A 130 11.58 17.07 1.31
CA HIS A 130 12.64 16.21 1.87
C HIS A 130 13.51 15.56 0.79
N LYS A 131 13.09 15.58 -0.48
CA LYS A 131 13.77 14.90 -1.58
C LYS A 131 15.26 15.15 -1.65
N GLN A 132 15.67 16.42 -1.73
CA GLN A 132 17.06 16.79 -1.87
C GLN A 132 17.89 16.35 -0.65
N GLU A 133 17.37 16.53 0.55
CA GLU A 133 18.05 16.10 1.77
C GLU A 133 18.26 14.58 1.80
N ILE A 134 17.22 13.81 1.45
CA ILE A 134 17.33 12.34 1.41
C ILE A 134 18.32 11.90 0.33
N GLN A 135 18.30 12.53 -0.84
CA GLN A 135 19.29 12.26 -1.91
C GLN A 135 20.72 12.58 -1.46
N ASP A 136 20.93 13.66 -0.70
CA ASP A 136 22.25 14.03 -0.18
C ASP A 136 22.73 13.04 0.89
N ILE A 137 21.83 12.43 1.66
CA ILE A 137 22.14 11.36 2.63
C ILE A 137 22.47 10.05 1.91
N VAL A 138 21.64 9.63 0.98
CA VAL A 138 21.77 8.35 0.25
C VAL A 138 22.93 8.41 -0.75
N LYS A 139 23.15 9.55 -1.41
CA LYS A 139 24.20 9.78 -2.41
C LYS A 139 24.09 8.77 -3.58
N ASP A 140 25.17 8.07 -3.87
CA ASP A 140 25.23 7.04 -4.92
C ASP A 140 24.85 5.63 -4.43
N GLN A 141 24.45 5.51 -3.18
CA GLN A 141 24.05 4.22 -2.58
C GLN A 141 22.65 3.79 -3.08
N THR A 142 22.40 2.50 -2.99
CA THR A 142 21.16 1.88 -3.44
C THR A 142 20.24 1.54 -2.28
N VAL A 143 18.93 1.59 -2.53
CA VAL A 143 17.88 1.22 -1.58
C VAL A 143 17.12 0.03 -2.13
N SER A 144 16.79 -0.95 -1.28
CA SER A 144 15.97 -2.10 -1.68
C SER A 144 14.87 -2.38 -0.66
N ILE A 145 13.78 -2.95 -1.15
CA ILE A 145 12.65 -3.44 -0.36
C ILE A 145 12.65 -4.96 -0.44
N VAL A 146 12.67 -5.61 0.72
CA VAL A 146 12.71 -7.07 0.86
C VAL A 146 11.60 -7.50 1.81
N GLU A 147 10.87 -8.56 1.49
CA GLU A 147 9.91 -9.18 2.43
C GLU A 147 10.23 -10.65 2.64
N VAL A 148 10.17 -11.06 3.90
CA VAL A 148 10.36 -12.44 4.34
C VAL A 148 8.99 -13.08 4.58
N TRP A 149 8.69 -14.11 3.78
CA TRP A 149 7.50 -14.93 3.86
C TRP A 149 7.89 -16.36 4.24
N PRO A 150 6.95 -17.26 4.57
CA PRO A 150 7.30 -18.63 4.88
C PRO A 150 8.15 -19.28 3.76
N GLN A 151 9.44 -19.48 4.04
CA GLN A 151 10.44 -20.05 3.12
C GLN A 151 10.62 -19.32 1.78
N GLN A 152 10.19 -18.06 1.68
CA GLN A 152 10.31 -17.24 0.47
C GLN A 152 10.82 -15.85 0.84
N ILE A 153 11.57 -15.25 -0.09
CA ILE A 153 12.01 -13.87 0.00
C ILE A 153 11.49 -13.15 -1.23
N TYR A 154 10.81 -12.05 -1.01
CA TYR A 154 10.31 -11.18 -2.07
C TYR A 154 11.14 -9.90 -2.12
N THR A 155 11.34 -9.38 -3.32
CA THR A 155 11.86 -8.02 -3.55
C THR A 155 10.93 -7.28 -4.49
N MET A 156 10.83 -5.96 -4.36
CA MET A 156 9.84 -5.14 -5.04
C MET A 156 10.44 -3.83 -5.55
N GLY A 157 9.80 -3.28 -6.59
CA GLY A 157 10.09 -1.95 -7.13
C GLY A 157 9.04 -0.91 -6.74
N SER A 158 8.81 0.08 -7.62
CA SER A 158 7.89 1.19 -7.38
C SER A 158 6.41 0.81 -7.46
N HIS A 159 6.07 -0.25 -8.23
CA HIS A 159 4.68 -0.54 -8.61
C HIS A 159 3.92 -1.48 -7.66
N PHE A 160 4.53 -1.91 -6.56
CA PHE A 160 3.95 -2.93 -5.66
C PHE A 160 3.83 -2.46 -4.21
N ALA A 161 3.15 -1.34 -3.93
CA ALA A 161 3.02 -0.85 -2.55
C ALA A 161 4.38 -0.75 -1.80
N ARG A 162 4.39 -0.98 -0.49
CA ARG A 162 5.60 -1.03 0.38
C ARG A 162 6.43 0.26 0.38
N GLY A 163 5.87 1.35 -0.12
CA GLY A 163 6.56 2.64 -0.21
C GLY A 163 7.51 2.77 -1.41
N GLY A 164 7.54 1.80 -2.33
CA GLY A 164 8.38 1.86 -3.52
C GLY A 164 8.18 3.13 -4.34
N ARG A 165 6.93 3.60 -4.47
CA ARG A 165 6.60 4.88 -5.10
C ARG A 165 7.35 6.05 -4.45
N ILE A 166 7.43 6.11 -3.13
CA ILE A 166 8.11 7.21 -2.42
C ILE A 166 9.61 7.17 -2.70
N LEU A 167 10.21 5.99 -2.58
CA LEU A 167 11.65 5.80 -2.73
C LEU A 167 12.11 6.05 -4.16
N TYR A 168 11.43 5.47 -5.14
CA TYR A 168 11.93 5.42 -6.53
C TYR A 168 11.28 6.49 -7.41
N ASP A 169 9.96 6.71 -7.32
CA ASP A 169 9.28 7.63 -8.23
C ASP A 169 9.28 9.08 -7.70
N LEU A 170 9.13 9.29 -6.38
CA LEU A 170 9.12 10.63 -5.80
C LEU A 170 10.52 11.13 -5.43
N TRP A 171 11.35 10.29 -4.81
CA TRP A 171 12.68 10.67 -4.37
C TRP A 171 13.81 10.32 -5.35
N ASP A 172 13.51 9.64 -6.45
CA ASP A 172 14.48 9.21 -7.48
C ASP A 172 15.69 8.44 -6.90
N LEU A 173 15.50 7.68 -5.82
CA LEU A 173 16.56 6.87 -5.24
C LEU A 173 16.85 5.67 -6.15
N LYS A 174 18.12 5.28 -6.20
CA LYS A 174 18.56 4.14 -7.02
C LYS A 174 18.25 2.82 -6.30
N ALA A 175 17.73 1.85 -7.04
CA ALA A 175 17.66 0.45 -6.60
C ALA A 175 18.93 -0.33 -7.05
N PRO A 176 19.22 -1.50 -6.46
CA PRO A 176 20.16 -2.46 -7.05
C PRO A 176 19.83 -2.75 -8.51
N GLU A 177 20.85 -2.98 -9.35
CA GLU A 177 20.72 -3.04 -10.81
C GLU A 177 19.57 -3.93 -11.31
N LYS A 178 19.38 -5.11 -10.70
CA LYS A 178 18.29 -6.03 -11.07
C LYS A 178 16.92 -5.46 -10.76
N ILE A 179 16.75 -4.87 -9.58
CA ILE A 179 15.48 -4.23 -9.17
C ILE A 179 15.24 -3.02 -10.06
N GLN A 180 16.26 -2.18 -10.27
CA GLN A 180 16.16 -0.99 -11.10
C GLN A 180 15.64 -1.34 -12.50
N LYS A 181 16.30 -2.28 -13.17
CA LYS A 181 16.00 -2.64 -14.56
C LYS A 181 14.65 -3.33 -14.73
N GLU A 182 14.29 -4.23 -13.81
CA GLU A 182 13.13 -5.10 -13.99
C GLU A 182 11.86 -4.55 -13.33
N MET A 183 11.99 -3.79 -12.21
CA MET A 183 10.88 -3.44 -11.32
C MET A 183 10.68 -1.93 -11.11
N VAL A 184 11.69 -1.11 -11.39
CA VAL A 184 11.56 0.36 -11.37
C VAL A 184 11.39 0.88 -12.80
N ASP A 185 12.32 0.54 -13.70
CA ASP A 185 12.27 0.94 -15.12
C ASP A 185 11.41 -0.01 -15.96
N GLY A 186 11.12 -1.21 -15.46
CA GLY A 186 10.34 -2.26 -16.12
C GLY A 186 8.95 -2.44 -15.52
N ASP A 187 8.21 -3.40 -16.05
CA ASP A 187 6.80 -3.66 -15.66
C ASP A 187 6.64 -4.72 -14.56
N LYS A 188 7.73 -5.30 -14.05
CA LYS A 188 7.68 -6.34 -13.04
C LYS A 188 7.40 -5.74 -11.67
N GLN A 189 6.39 -6.21 -10.99
CA GLN A 189 6.00 -5.69 -9.69
C GLN A 189 6.90 -6.21 -8.55
N TYR A 190 7.23 -7.51 -8.60
CA TYR A 190 8.05 -8.19 -7.59
C TYR A 190 8.80 -9.38 -8.17
N GLU A 191 9.79 -9.88 -7.43
CA GLU A 191 10.50 -11.14 -7.70
C GLU A 191 10.57 -11.98 -6.42
N VAL A 192 10.49 -13.30 -6.59
CA VAL A 192 10.80 -14.27 -5.55
C VAL A 192 12.25 -14.68 -5.71
N VAL A 193 13.06 -14.42 -4.70
CA VAL A 193 14.50 -14.68 -4.74
C VAL A 193 14.92 -15.74 -3.74
N SER A 194 15.94 -16.52 -4.09
CA SER A 194 16.54 -17.44 -3.12
C SER A 194 17.44 -16.68 -2.13
N LEU A 195 17.74 -17.30 -0.99
CA LEU A 195 18.64 -16.72 -0.01
C LEU A 195 20.04 -16.48 -0.60
N GLU A 196 20.52 -17.37 -1.48
CA GLU A 196 21.82 -17.26 -2.17
C GLU A 196 21.85 -16.08 -3.14
N ALA A 197 20.72 -15.76 -3.78
CA ALA A 197 20.60 -14.65 -4.71
C ALA A 197 20.36 -13.30 -4.02
N LEU A 198 19.95 -13.30 -2.75
CA LEU A 198 19.60 -12.08 -2.00
C LEU A 198 20.67 -10.97 -2.08
N PRO A 199 22.00 -11.26 -2.02
CA PRO A 199 23.01 -10.21 -2.13
C PRO A 199 22.99 -9.42 -3.46
N GLU A 200 22.41 -9.96 -4.52
CA GLU A 200 22.27 -9.28 -5.81
C GLU A 200 21.06 -8.33 -5.87
N TYR A 201 20.16 -8.45 -4.90
CA TYR A 201 18.95 -7.65 -4.76
C TYR A 201 18.99 -6.73 -3.52
N ALA A 202 19.91 -6.96 -2.60
CA ALA A 202 20.06 -6.13 -1.41
C ALA A 202 20.85 -4.87 -1.73
N GLY A 203 20.27 -3.71 -1.40
CA GLY A 203 20.93 -2.40 -1.53
C GLY A 203 21.87 -2.09 -0.37
N ASP A 204 22.47 -0.90 -0.42
CA ASP A 204 23.24 -0.31 0.68
C ASP A 204 22.33 0.07 1.85
N PHE A 205 21.06 0.36 1.59
CA PHE A 205 19.97 0.45 2.53
C PHE A 205 18.95 -0.65 2.22
N VAL A 206 18.45 -1.34 3.24
CA VAL A 206 17.46 -2.42 3.09
C VAL A 206 16.27 -2.17 4.01
N LEU A 207 15.11 -1.93 3.41
CA LEU A 207 13.85 -1.95 4.10
C LEU A 207 13.35 -3.40 4.09
N TYR A 208 13.12 -4.00 5.25
CA TYR A 208 12.68 -5.40 5.25
C TYR A 208 11.43 -5.63 6.10
N GLY A 209 10.43 -6.22 5.45
CA GLY A 209 9.19 -6.64 6.07
C GLY A 209 9.20 -8.13 6.43
N VAL A 210 8.40 -8.47 7.42
CA VAL A 210 8.14 -9.87 7.78
C VAL A 210 6.65 -10.10 7.79
N LEU A 211 6.19 -11.12 7.05
CA LEU A 211 4.78 -11.51 7.07
C LEU A 211 4.42 -12.00 8.48
N ASP A 212 3.27 -11.55 8.98
CA ASP A 212 2.79 -11.94 10.31
C ASP A 212 2.75 -13.46 10.48
N GLY A 213 3.20 -13.94 11.64
CA GLY A 213 3.35 -15.36 11.96
C GLY A 213 4.53 -16.05 11.27
N THR A 214 5.37 -15.34 10.51
CA THR A 214 6.58 -15.90 9.90
C THR A 214 7.78 -15.73 10.83
N ASP A 215 8.55 -16.81 11.03
CA ASP A 215 9.87 -16.70 11.64
C ASP A 215 10.90 -16.28 10.58
N PRO A 216 11.46 -15.07 10.67
CA PRO A 216 12.43 -14.58 9.69
C PRO A 216 13.82 -15.20 9.85
N ALA A 217 14.04 -16.05 10.87
CA ALA A 217 15.37 -16.53 11.25
C ALA A 217 16.11 -17.26 10.11
N PHE A 218 15.39 -17.91 9.18
CA PHE A 218 16.04 -18.56 8.02
C PHE A 218 16.77 -17.55 7.12
N VAL A 219 16.37 -16.28 7.13
CA VAL A 219 17.05 -15.16 6.46
C VAL A 219 17.98 -14.45 7.44
N THR A 220 17.41 -13.88 8.51
CA THR A 220 18.10 -12.92 9.39
C THR A 220 19.22 -13.55 10.24
N SER A 221 19.19 -14.87 10.48
CA SER A 221 20.26 -15.60 11.14
C SER A 221 21.32 -16.16 10.17
N SER A 222 21.12 -16.01 8.86
CA SER A 222 22.04 -16.53 7.85
C SER A 222 23.34 -15.72 7.77
N ASN A 223 24.43 -16.39 7.40
CA ASN A 223 25.69 -15.72 7.14
C ASN A 223 25.60 -14.76 5.96
N LEU A 224 24.73 -15.06 4.97
CA LEU A 224 24.52 -14.20 3.80
C LEU A 224 23.90 -12.88 4.22
N TRP A 225 22.80 -12.91 4.98
CA TRP A 225 22.19 -11.69 5.53
C TRP A 225 23.17 -10.88 6.36
N ASN A 226 23.85 -11.52 7.31
CA ASN A 226 24.81 -10.85 8.18
C ASN A 226 26.06 -10.33 7.44
N SER A 227 26.30 -10.78 6.20
CA SER A 227 27.38 -10.27 5.35
C SER A 227 27.00 -9.03 4.54
N LEU A 228 25.70 -8.72 4.39
CA LEU A 228 25.22 -7.59 3.61
C LEU A 228 25.78 -6.25 4.16
N PRO A 229 26.22 -5.33 3.27
CA PRO A 229 26.69 -4.01 3.69
C PRO A 229 25.65 -3.24 4.52
N ALA A 230 24.38 -3.26 4.13
CA ALA A 230 23.30 -2.63 4.87
C ALA A 230 23.21 -3.11 6.32
N VAL A 231 23.28 -4.43 6.54
CA VAL A 231 23.19 -5.05 7.88
C VAL A 231 24.41 -4.67 8.72
N LYS A 232 25.61 -4.76 8.17
CA LYS A 232 26.85 -4.41 8.87
C LYS A 232 26.92 -2.94 9.29
N ASN A 233 26.34 -2.06 8.48
CA ASN A 233 26.37 -0.63 8.69
C ASN A 233 25.13 -0.09 9.43
N GLY A 234 24.22 -0.97 9.89
CA GLY A 234 22.98 -0.57 10.57
C GLY A 234 21.97 0.17 9.67
N LYS A 235 22.11 0.04 8.34
CA LYS A 235 21.25 0.67 7.33
C LYS A 235 20.07 -0.20 6.95
N THR A 236 19.38 -0.74 7.95
CA THR A 236 18.20 -1.59 7.76
C THR A 236 17.00 -1.00 8.48
N LEU A 237 15.86 -0.92 7.80
CA LEU A 237 14.59 -0.53 8.37
C LEU A 237 13.66 -1.75 8.44
N PRO A 238 13.47 -2.36 9.61
CA PRO A 238 12.47 -3.39 9.78
C PRO A 238 11.06 -2.78 9.79
N TYR A 239 10.08 -3.47 9.17
CA TYR A 239 8.67 -3.11 9.24
C TYR A 239 7.77 -4.33 9.34
N GLU A 240 6.60 -4.16 9.96
CA GLU A 240 5.53 -5.15 9.93
C GLU A 240 4.87 -5.12 8.55
N GLN A 241 4.79 -6.26 7.86
CA GLN A 241 4.29 -6.32 6.49
C GLN A 241 2.87 -5.72 6.37
N VAL A 242 1.99 -5.99 7.35
CA VAL A 242 0.62 -5.47 7.36
C VAL A 242 0.56 -3.93 7.32
N SER A 243 1.54 -3.24 7.89
CA SER A 243 1.59 -1.77 7.92
C SER A 243 2.08 -1.14 6.61
N PHE A 244 2.67 -1.94 5.70
CA PHE A 244 3.25 -1.45 4.44
C PHE A 244 2.56 -2.00 3.19
N MET A 245 1.62 -2.93 3.33
CA MET A 245 0.98 -3.60 2.19
C MET A 245 -0.12 -2.79 1.51
N HIS A 246 -0.61 -1.73 2.15
CA HIS A 246 -1.69 -0.89 1.62
C HIS A 246 -1.13 0.29 0.81
N ARG A 247 -1.90 0.75 -0.19
CA ARG A 247 -1.55 1.89 -1.06
C ARG A 247 -2.45 3.11 -0.86
N ASP A 248 -3.29 3.05 0.17
CA ASP A 248 -4.18 4.17 0.49
C ASP A 248 -3.39 5.42 0.94
N PRO A 249 -3.97 6.63 0.81
CA PRO A 249 -3.27 7.88 1.10
C PRO A 249 -2.78 8.01 2.54
N ILE A 250 -3.50 7.44 3.51
CA ILE A 250 -3.12 7.49 4.92
C ILE A 250 -1.87 6.65 5.15
N THR A 251 -1.87 5.40 4.61
CA THR A 251 -0.72 4.52 4.69
C THR A 251 0.51 5.12 4.00
N GLN A 252 0.36 5.66 2.79
CA GLN A 252 1.49 6.29 2.09
C GLN A 252 2.05 7.49 2.85
N SER A 253 1.20 8.31 3.49
CA SER A 253 1.64 9.42 4.33
C SER A 253 2.44 8.95 5.55
N LYS A 254 2.03 7.83 6.16
CA LYS A 254 2.78 7.23 7.27
C LYS A 254 4.11 6.62 6.83
N GLN A 255 4.14 5.96 5.68
CA GLN A 255 5.37 5.44 5.08
C GLN A 255 6.35 6.57 4.79
N LEU A 256 5.88 7.70 4.24
CA LEU A 256 6.71 8.87 3.99
C LEU A 256 7.37 9.39 5.28
N GLU A 257 6.60 9.52 6.37
CA GLU A 257 7.12 9.93 7.68
C GLU A 257 8.20 8.96 8.19
N ILE A 258 7.92 7.66 8.14
CA ILE A 258 8.85 6.62 8.58
C ILE A 258 10.15 6.65 7.77
N PHE A 259 10.08 6.88 6.47
CA PHE A 259 11.27 6.94 5.63
C PHE A 259 12.10 8.21 5.88
N ILE A 260 11.45 9.35 6.09
CA ILE A 260 12.15 10.58 6.51
C ILE A 260 12.93 10.31 7.80
N ASP A 261 12.24 9.83 8.84
CA ASP A 261 12.84 9.54 10.15
C ASP A 261 13.98 8.51 10.06
N PHE A 262 13.85 7.54 9.16
CA PHE A 262 14.87 6.52 8.95
C PHE A 262 16.13 7.08 8.29
N PHE A 263 15.99 7.80 7.19
CA PHE A 263 17.16 8.32 6.47
C PHE A 263 17.86 9.45 7.23
N GLU A 264 17.12 10.30 7.95
CA GLU A 264 17.71 11.38 8.76
C GLU A 264 18.67 10.88 9.84
N GLN A 265 18.57 9.64 10.30
CA GLN A 265 19.53 9.03 11.24
C GLN A 265 20.95 8.93 10.65
N PHE A 266 21.10 9.02 9.34
CA PHE A 266 22.38 8.92 8.62
C PHE A 266 22.87 10.29 8.10
N LYS A 267 22.25 11.38 8.52
CA LYS A 267 22.70 12.75 8.23
C LYS A 267 24.02 13.02 8.93
N GLU A 268 25.03 13.39 8.14
CA GLU A 268 26.38 13.71 8.62
C GLU A 268 26.47 15.11 9.23
#